data_c45e16a312699411fc8c7fc56a15627d
#
_entry.id   c45e16a312699411fc8c7fc56a15627d
#
_cell.length_a   1.000
_cell.length_b   1.000
_cell.length_c   1.000
_cell.angle_alpha   90.00
_cell.angle_beta   90.00
_cell.angle_gamma   90.00
#
_symmetry.space_group_name_H-M   'P 1'
#
loop_
_entity.id
_entity.type
_entity.pdbx_description
1 polymer ?
#
loop_
_entity_poly.entity_id
_entity_poly.type
_entity_poly.pdbx_seq_one_letter_code
_entity_poly.pdbx_strand_id
1 'polypeptide(L)'
;MTPEVLRLPRFRLVYVGMAVSLLGDASLLLIPAILAKRLTGSDGAAGLTLFFFTLPLCLSPFFGYLIDRTDRRRLLVVTCLLSGVALLPLVAVTGPDTFWLVYPVSAAMGCSYAVIFAALGGLLKTMLPERLLGQANGALHTTRQGLRLVGPLLGVAIHAAFGIGALVLFDVVTFLVAAAVFAALPVTAAARPAAGGAHGGARGGVRGGARGGVRGGVRGRAPGGVPGRGPGTGPVARARPVREEFWAGARHLSADPPLRRAAGASCLMFTLAGATESLIFAVIEHGLGRSPEFTALTSVAMGLGAIAGGLRGPALMARRGELFVIGAGIVLYGVAILSWVVPAETVVLAAMAVAGAGLTMEGVARATLVQRRSPGHLVGRVSTAFESLAGVTQLFSLLAGAALVSVVDYRALLVLVGLTVCCAGGHALRGRARSVTG
;
A
#
# COMPACT_ATOMS: atom_id res chain seq x y z
N MET A 1 4.09 25.51 0.98
CA MET A 1 4.78 25.20 -0.29
C MET A 1 4.13 23.95 -0.90
N THR A 2 3.55 24.04 -2.08
CA THR A 2 3.00 22.87 -2.79
C THR A 2 4.13 21.91 -3.13
N PRO A 3 3.99 20.59 -2.86
CA PRO A 3 4.99 19.59 -3.22
C PRO A 3 5.34 19.66 -4.72
N GLU A 4 6.62 19.56 -5.06
CA GLU A 4 7.10 19.60 -6.44
C GLU A 4 6.36 18.59 -7.35
N VAL A 5 6.04 17.42 -6.80
CA VAL A 5 5.35 16.35 -7.53
C VAL A 5 3.97 16.77 -8.05
N LEU A 6 3.24 17.65 -7.35
CA LEU A 6 1.92 18.15 -7.78
C LEU A 6 2.00 19.13 -8.97
N ARG A 7 3.20 19.63 -9.30
CA ARG A 7 3.41 20.45 -10.51
C ARG A 7 3.48 19.61 -11.77
N LEU A 8 3.72 18.30 -11.65
CA LEU A 8 3.76 17.39 -12.79
C LEU A 8 2.34 17.08 -13.26
N PRO A 9 1.95 17.46 -14.50
CA PRO A 9 0.56 17.35 -14.96
C PRO A 9 0.07 15.89 -14.97
N ARG A 10 0.94 14.94 -15.33
CA ARG A 10 0.59 13.50 -15.32
C ARG A 10 0.32 12.98 -13.92
N PHE A 11 1.14 13.36 -12.94
CA PHE A 11 0.92 12.95 -11.55
C PHE A 11 -0.33 13.62 -10.99
N ARG A 12 -0.55 14.91 -11.26
CA ARG A 12 -1.74 15.63 -10.81
C ARG A 12 -3.02 14.97 -11.31
N LEU A 13 -3.05 14.52 -12.56
CA LEU A 13 -4.20 13.80 -13.13
C LEU A 13 -4.47 12.50 -12.37
N VAL A 14 -3.44 11.66 -12.16
CA VAL A 14 -3.55 10.42 -11.38
C VAL A 14 -3.97 10.72 -9.94
N TYR A 15 -3.38 11.72 -9.32
CA TYR A 15 -3.66 12.12 -7.95
C TYR A 15 -5.12 12.54 -7.75
N VAL A 16 -5.66 13.38 -8.65
CA VAL A 16 -7.06 13.81 -8.58
C VAL A 16 -8.01 12.64 -8.80
N GLY A 17 -7.76 11.80 -9.82
CA GLY A 17 -8.57 10.60 -10.06
C GLY A 17 -8.59 9.66 -8.85
N MET A 18 -7.43 9.42 -8.23
CA MET A 18 -7.33 8.62 -7.01
C MET A 18 -8.02 9.27 -5.81
N ALA A 19 -7.89 10.59 -5.64
CA ALA A 19 -8.54 11.29 -4.53
C ALA A 19 -10.07 11.19 -4.63
N VAL A 20 -10.61 11.32 -5.85
CA VAL A 20 -12.06 11.15 -6.10
C VAL A 20 -12.51 9.73 -5.80
N SER A 21 -11.79 8.70 -6.27
CA SER A 21 -12.12 7.30 -5.98
C SER A 21 -12.03 7.00 -4.47
N LEU A 22 -10.97 7.47 -3.82
CA LEU A 22 -10.80 7.30 -2.37
C LEU A 22 -11.91 7.99 -1.55
N LEU A 23 -12.49 9.07 -2.03
CA LEU A 23 -13.62 9.73 -1.39
C LEU A 23 -14.88 8.84 -1.45
N GLY A 24 -15.15 8.23 -2.60
CA GLY A 24 -16.23 7.26 -2.77
C GLY A 24 -16.06 6.06 -1.85
N ASP A 25 -14.90 5.39 -1.94
CA ASP A 25 -14.54 4.25 -1.08
C ASP A 25 -14.70 4.57 0.42
N ALA A 26 -14.19 5.73 0.85
CA ALA A 26 -14.26 6.15 2.25
C ALA A 26 -15.70 6.44 2.70
N SER A 27 -16.54 6.95 1.80
CA SER A 27 -17.95 7.21 2.08
C SER A 27 -18.75 5.91 2.25
N LEU A 28 -18.39 4.87 1.51
CA LEU A 28 -19.06 3.57 1.57
C LEU A 28 -18.51 2.65 2.68
N LEU A 29 -17.32 2.92 3.22
CA LEU A 29 -16.55 2.01 4.08
C LEU A 29 -17.34 1.43 5.27
N LEU A 30 -18.14 2.24 5.97
CA LEU A 30 -18.87 1.81 7.16
C LEU A 30 -20.31 1.35 6.85
N ILE A 31 -20.84 1.69 5.69
CA ILE A 31 -22.25 1.45 5.36
C ILE A 31 -22.61 -0.05 5.30
N PRO A 32 -21.78 -0.95 4.74
CA PRO A 32 -22.03 -2.38 4.77
C PRO A 32 -22.22 -2.92 6.20
N ALA A 33 -21.36 -2.49 7.14
CA ALA A 33 -21.45 -2.91 8.54
C ALA A 33 -22.71 -2.35 9.23
N ILE A 34 -23.05 -1.08 8.97
CA ILE A 34 -24.26 -0.44 9.49
C ILE A 34 -25.53 -1.15 8.97
N LEU A 35 -25.57 -1.49 7.68
CA LEU A 35 -26.68 -2.23 7.08
C LEU A 35 -26.82 -3.61 7.70
N ALA A 36 -25.72 -4.37 7.81
CA ALA A 36 -25.73 -5.69 8.42
C ALA A 36 -26.26 -5.63 9.86
N LYS A 37 -25.79 -4.68 10.67
CA LYS A 37 -26.27 -4.50 12.04
C LYS A 37 -27.73 -4.10 12.11
N ARG A 38 -28.17 -3.13 11.29
CA ARG A 38 -29.58 -2.67 11.28
C ARG A 38 -30.56 -3.76 10.85
N LEU A 39 -30.21 -4.57 9.86
CA LEU A 39 -31.10 -5.60 9.31
C LEU A 39 -31.13 -6.88 10.15
N THR A 40 -30.04 -7.21 10.85
CA THR A 40 -29.91 -8.46 11.63
C THR A 40 -29.96 -8.26 13.14
N GLY A 41 -29.73 -7.04 13.63
CA GLY A 41 -29.53 -6.75 15.06
C GLY A 41 -28.20 -7.30 15.64
N SER A 42 -27.37 -7.96 14.82
CA SER A 42 -26.18 -8.69 15.25
C SER A 42 -24.89 -7.88 15.03
N ASP A 43 -24.11 -7.70 16.10
CA ASP A 43 -22.76 -7.13 16.01
C ASP A 43 -21.80 -8.07 15.26
N GLY A 44 -22.00 -9.39 15.39
CA GLY A 44 -21.24 -10.39 14.63
C GLY A 44 -21.44 -10.26 13.11
N ALA A 45 -22.67 -10.01 12.67
CA ALA A 45 -22.97 -9.76 11.25
C ALA A 45 -22.25 -8.50 10.73
N ALA A 46 -22.21 -7.44 11.53
CA ALA A 46 -21.46 -6.23 11.19
C ALA A 46 -19.93 -6.50 11.16
N GLY A 47 -19.40 -7.25 12.11
CA GLY A 47 -17.99 -7.65 12.15
C GLY A 47 -17.57 -8.49 10.95
N LEU A 48 -18.45 -9.38 10.47
CA LEU A 48 -18.19 -10.20 9.28
C LEU A 48 -18.00 -9.36 8.01
N THR A 49 -18.58 -8.17 7.89
CA THR A 49 -18.32 -7.28 6.73
C THR A 49 -16.87 -6.87 6.67
N LEU A 50 -16.29 -6.51 7.81
CA LEU A 50 -14.89 -6.13 7.93
C LEU A 50 -13.97 -7.34 7.67
N PHE A 51 -14.37 -8.52 8.13
CA PHE A 51 -13.66 -9.77 7.83
C PHE A 51 -13.60 -10.02 6.32
N PHE A 52 -14.74 -9.96 5.62
CA PHE A 52 -14.78 -10.17 4.17
C PHE A 52 -14.04 -9.07 3.39
N PHE A 53 -14.02 -7.83 3.88
CA PHE A 53 -13.20 -6.76 3.30
C PHE A 53 -11.70 -7.03 3.46
N THR A 54 -11.27 -7.56 4.61
CA THR A 54 -9.86 -7.77 4.93
C THR A 54 -9.32 -9.09 4.35
N LEU A 55 -10.18 -10.10 4.19
CA LEU A 55 -9.80 -11.43 3.68
C LEU A 55 -9.03 -11.38 2.35
N PRO A 56 -9.42 -10.61 1.33
CA PRO A 56 -8.66 -10.49 0.09
C PRO A 56 -7.25 -9.90 0.27
N LEU A 57 -7.02 -9.05 1.27
CA LEU A 57 -5.68 -8.53 1.54
C LEU A 57 -4.71 -9.67 1.95
N CYS A 58 -5.21 -10.71 2.62
CA CYS A 58 -4.43 -11.91 2.92
C CYS A 58 -4.09 -12.70 1.64
N LEU A 59 -4.93 -12.59 0.60
CA LEU A 59 -4.74 -13.23 -0.71
C LEU A 59 -3.97 -12.34 -1.69
N SER A 60 -3.51 -11.17 -1.27
CA SER A 60 -2.82 -10.18 -2.11
C SER A 60 -1.59 -10.70 -2.87
N PRO A 61 -0.84 -11.75 -2.46
CA PRO A 61 0.21 -12.33 -3.29
C PRO A 61 -0.29 -12.89 -4.63
N PHE A 62 -1.54 -13.35 -4.71
CA PHE A 62 -2.15 -13.77 -5.97
C PHE A 62 -2.37 -12.58 -6.92
N PHE A 63 -2.75 -11.43 -6.37
CA PHE A 63 -2.91 -10.21 -7.14
C PHE A 63 -1.57 -9.69 -7.67
N GLY A 64 -0.46 -9.85 -6.92
CA GLY A 64 0.88 -9.50 -7.36
C GLY A 64 1.28 -10.16 -8.68
N TYR A 65 0.95 -11.45 -8.83
CA TYR A 65 1.17 -12.19 -10.08
C TYR A 65 0.41 -11.57 -11.27
N LEU A 66 -0.86 -11.23 -11.05
CA LEU A 66 -1.70 -10.60 -12.08
C LEU A 66 -1.15 -9.22 -12.47
N ILE A 67 -0.75 -8.41 -11.48
CA ILE A 67 -0.24 -7.06 -11.66
C ILE A 67 1.04 -7.05 -12.50
N ASP A 68 1.95 -7.99 -12.26
CA ASP A 68 3.23 -8.02 -12.95
C ASP A 68 3.15 -8.49 -14.41
N ARG A 69 2.09 -9.21 -14.78
CA ARG A 69 1.85 -9.70 -16.14
C ARG A 69 0.97 -8.81 -16.98
N THR A 70 0.29 -7.87 -16.33
CA THR A 70 -0.70 -7.02 -17.00
C THR A 70 -0.13 -5.60 -17.15
N ASP A 71 -0.54 -4.91 -18.19
CA ASP A 71 -0.31 -3.48 -18.29
C ASP A 71 -1.02 -2.78 -17.12
N ARG A 72 -0.24 -2.12 -16.26
CA ARG A 72 -0.72 -1.51 -15.01
C ARG A 72 -1.84 -0.51 -15.23
N ARG A 73 -1.79 0.25 -16.34
CA ARG A 73 -2.84 1.18 -16.72
C ARG A 73 -4.13 0.44 -17.04
N ARG A 74 -4.08 -0.59 -17.91
CA ARG A 74 -5.25 -1.40 -18.25
C ARG A 74 -5.83 -2.07 -17.03
N LEU A 75 -4.97 -2.62 -16.17
CA LEU A 75 -5.39 -3.25 -14.93
C LEU A 75 -6.15 -2.27 -14.04
N LEU A 76 -5.65 -1.05 -13.83
CA LEU A 76 -6.32 -0.02 -13.04
C LEU A 76 -7.68 0.35 -13.64
N VAL A 77 -7.78 0.54 -14.96
CA VAL A 77 -9.05 0.82 -15.64
C VAL A 77 -10.05 -0.30 -15.43
N VAL A 78 -9.64 -1.56 -15.71
CA VAL A 78 -10.53 -2.73 -15.57
C VAL A 78 -10.95 -2.91 -14.12
N THR A 79 -10.04 -2.77 -13.16
CA THR A 79 -10.36 -2.90 -11.73
C THR A 79 -11.37 -1.83 -11.31
N CYS A 80 -11.19 -0.56 -11.68
CA CYS A 80 -12.17 0.49 -11.37
C CYS A 80 -13.56 0.18 -11.95
N LEU A 81 -13.64 -0.28 -13.21
CA LEU A 81 -14.92 -0.65 -13.83
C LEU A 81 -15.59 -1.84 -13.12
N LEU A 82 -14.81 -2.89 -12.83
CA LEU A 82 -15.31 -4.05 -12.09
C LEU A 82 -15.76 -3.69 -10.67
N SER A 83 -15.04 -2.78 -10.01
CA SER A 83 -15.42 -2.28 -8.66
C SER A 83 -16.77 -1.57 -8.70
N GLY A 84 -16.97 -0.68 -9.66
CA GLY A 84 -18.28 -0.02 -9.84
C GLY A 84 -19.42 -1.02 -10.04
N VAL A 85 -19.21 -2.06 -10.86
CA VAL A 85 -20.23 -3.11 -11.06
C VAL A 85 -20.44 -3.94 -9.79
N ALA A 86 -19.37 -4.25 -9.06
CA ALA A 86 -19.44 -5.05 -7.84
C ALA A 86 -20.19 -4.37 -6.68
N LEU A 87 -20.36 -3.05 -6.72
CA LEU A 87 -21.15 -2.29 -5.74
C LEU A 87 -22.65 -2.37 -5.99
N LEU A 88 -23.10 -2.61 -7.22
CA LEU A 88 -24.52 -2.55 -7.60
C LEU A 88 -25.43 -3.47 -6.76
N PRO A 89 -25.02 -4.68 -6.33
CA PRO A 89 -25.85 -5.53 -5.49
C PRO A 89 -26.26 -4.90 -4.15
N LEU A 90 -25.51 -3.90 -3.63
CA LEU A 90 -25.91 -3.20 -2.41
C LEU A 90 -27.24 -2.47 -2.53
N VAL A 91 -27.65 -2.07 -3.74
CA VAL A 91 -28.95 -1.43 -3.98
C VAL A 91 -30.10 -2.40 -3.71
N ALA A 92 -29.87 -3.70 -3.90
CA ALA A 92 -30.84 -4.75 -3.65
C ALA A 92 -30.96 -5.16 -2.16
N VAL A 93 -30.11 -4.60 -1.29
CA VAL A 93 -30.14 -4.88 0.16
C VAL A 93 -31.22 -4.04 0.82
N THR A 94 -32.46 -4.56 0.83
CA THR A 94 -33.65 -3.87 1.36
C THR A 94 -34.25 -4.54 2.60
N GLY A 95 -33.83 -5.77 2.91
CA GLY A 95 -34.39 -6.53 4.03
C GLY A 95 -33.47 -7.65 4.54
N PRO A 96 -33.93 -8.37 5.58
CA PRO A 96 -33.17 -9.47 6.19
C PRO A 96 -32.82 -10.59 5.23
N ASP A 97 -33.63 -10.83 4.19
CA ASP A 97 -33.40 -11.91 3.22
C ASP A 97 -32.28 -11.61 2.22
N THR A 98 -31.97 -10.31 2.05
CA THR A 98 -30.98 -9.84 1.06
C THR A 98 -29.69 -9.32 1.69
N PHE A 99 -29.61 -9.26 3.04
CA PHE A 99 -28.44 -8.68 3.73
C PHE A 99 -27.11 -9.41 3.42
N TRP A 100 -27.16 -10.70 3.13
CA TRP A 100 -25.97 -11.50 2.80
C TRP A 100 -25.17 -10.97 1.60
N LEU A 101 -25.82 -10.19 0.71
CA LEU A 101 -25.17 -9.52 -0.42
C LEU A 101 -24.06 -8.54 0.03
N VAL A 102 -24.13 -8.05 1.26
CA VAL A 102 -23.13 -7.17 1.85
C VAL A 102 -21.74 -7.84 1.89
N TYR A 103 -21.68 -9.14 2.15
CA TYR A 103 -20.41 -9.87 2.30
C TYR A 103 -19.63 -10.01 0.99
N PRO A 104 -20.20 -10.49 -0.12
CA PRO A 104 -19.46 -10.56 -1.40
C PRO A 104 -19.09 -9.17 -1.91
N VAL A 105 -19.93 -8.14 -1.67
CA VAL A 105 -19.57 -6.76 -2.01
C VAL A 105 -18.38 -6.29 -1.18
N SER A 106 -18.36 -6.52 0.14
CA SER A 106 -17.22 -6.18 1.00
C SER A 106 -15.95 -6.90 0.55
N ALA A 107 -16.03 -8.17 0.17
CA ALA A 107 -14.90 -8.91 -0.38
C ALA A 107 -14.40 -8.31 -1.71
N ALA A 108 -15.30 -7.93 -2.60
CA ALA A 108 -14.96 -7.29 -3.87
C ALA A 108 -14.28 -5.93 -3.66
N MET A 109 -14.76 -5.12 -2.70
CA MET A 109 -14.11 -3.87 -2.29
C MET A 109 -12.69 -4.12 -1.76
N GLY A 110 -12.49 -5.14 -0.93
CA GLY A 110 -11.17 -5.54 -0.43
C GLY A 110 -10.21 -5.98 -1.56
N CYS A 111 -10.71 -6.75 -2.54
CA CYS A 111 -9.96 -7.12 -3.74
C CYS A 111 -9.55 -5.88 -4.55
N SER A 112 -10.50 -4.99 -4.80
CA SER A 112 -10.29 -3.74 -5.52
C SER A 112 -9.21 -2.89 -4.86
N TYR A 113 -9.32 -2.70 -3.55
CA TYR A 113 -8.36 -1.97 -2.74
C TYR A 113 -6.94 -2.54 -2.89
N ALA A 114 -6.77 -3.85 -2.72
CA ALA A 114 -5.48 -4.51 -2.84
C ALA A 114 -4.85 -4.34 -4.23
N VAL A 115 -5.63 -4.54 -5.30
CA VAL A 115 -5.16 -4.44 -6.69
C VAL A 115 -4.81 -3.00 -7.06
N ILE A 116 -5.69 -2.03 -6.74
CA ILE A 116 -5.48 -0.62 -7.10
C ILE A 116 -4.21 -0.09 -6.44
N PHE A 117 -4.01 -0.32 -5.12
CA PHE A 117 -2.84 0.22 -4.43
C PHE A 117 -1.54 -0.42 -4.89
N ALA A 118 -1.51 -1.72 -5.14
CA ALA A 118 -0.31 -2.40 -5.63
C ALA A 118 0.03 -1.99 -7.07
N ALA A 119 -0.97 -1.90 -7.96
CA ALA A 119 -0.78 -1.45 -9.33
C ALA A 119 -0.35 0.02 -9.41
N LEU A 120 -0.94 0.88 -8.57
CA LEU A 120 -0.58 2.30 -8.47
C LEU A 120 0.87 2.50 -8.04
N GLY A 121 1.34 1.75 -7.02
CA GLY A 121 2.73 1.79 -6.58
C GLY A 121 3.72 1.49 -7.71
N GLY A 122 3.41 0.50 -8.53
CA GLY A 122 4.19 0.15 -9.72
C GLY A 122 4.09 1.22 -10.83
N LEU A 123 2.92 1.83 -11.04
CA LEU A 123 2.71 2.90 -12.01
C LEU A 123 3.53 4.15 -11.63
N LEU A 124 3.49 4.57 -10.37
CA LEU A 124 4.25 5.72 -9.87
C LEU A 124 5.76 5.57 -10.11
N LYS A 125 6.30 4.37 -9.89
CA LYS A 125 7.72 4.10 -10.15
C LYS A 125 8.10 4.28 -11.62
N THR A 126 7.20 3.99 -12.56
CA THR A 126 7.46 4.17 -14.00
C THR A 126 7.26 5.61 -14.47
N MET A 127 6.45 6.40 -13.75
CA MET A 127 6.08 7.76 -14.13
C MET A 127 6.98 8.84 -13.51
N LEU A 128 7.56 8.56 -12.34
CA LEU A 128 8.23 9.57 -11.52
C LEU A 128 9.72 9.26 -11.32
N PRO A 129 10.58 10.29 -11.29
CA PRO A 129 11.94 10.14 -10.81
C PRO A 129 11.97 9.65 -9.35
N GLU A 130 12.98 8.86 -8.97
CA GLU A 130 13.08 8.28 -7.62
C GLU A 130 13.01 9.33 -6.50
N ARG A 131 13.59 10.52 -6.72
CA ARG A 131 13.59 11.62 -5.76
C ARG A 131 12.17 12.12 -5.40
N LEU A 132 11.18 11.95 -6.29
CA LEU A 132 9.81 12.41 -6.11
C LEU A 132 8.85 11.33 -5.56
N LEU A 133 9.27 10.06 -5.52
CA LEU A 133 8.43 8.96 -5.01
C LEU A 133 7.96 9.19 -3.56
N GLY A 134 8.85 9.72 -2.71
CA GLY A 134 8.49 10.06 -1.32
C GLY A 134 7.39 11.12 -1.24
N GLN A 135 7.48 12.16 -2.08
CA GLN A 135 6.46 13.22 -2.12
C GLN A 135 5.12 12.69 -2.67
N ALA A 136 5.15 11.85 -3.70
CA ALA A 136 3.97 11.22 -4.28
C ALA A 136 3.25 10.32 -3.27
N ASN A 137 3.98 9.43 -2.62
CA ASN A 137 3.44 8.56 -1.58
C ASN A 137 2.92 9.36 -0.39
N GLY A 138 3.65 10.41 0.04
CA GLY A 138 3.19 11.31 1.10
C GLY A 138 1.87 11.98 0.77
N ALA A 139 1.72 12.54 -0.44
CA ALA A 139 0.48 13.16 -0.89
C ALA A 139 -0.69 12.17 -0.89
N LEU A 140 -0.50 10.97 -1.46
CA LEU A 140 -1.54 9.94 -1.52
C LEU A 140 -1.93 9.43 -0.12
N HIS A 141 -0.96 9.17 0.75
CA HIS A 141 -1.24 8.73 2.12
C HIS A 141 -1.97 9.80 2.94
N THR A 142 -1.54 11.06 2.84
CA THR A 142 -2.20 12.17 3.54
C THR A 142 -3.64 12.34 3.08
N THR A 143 -3.88 12.30 1.76
CA THR A 143 -5.23 12.38 1.21
C THR A 143 -6.10 11.21 1.68
N ARG A 144 -5.59 9.99 1.63
CA ARG A 144 -6.30 8.80 2.11
C ARG A 144 -6.70 8.92 3.58
N GLN A 145 -5.80 9.37 4.43
CA GLN A 145 -6.08 9.54 5.86
C GLN A 145 -7.07 10.69 6.12
N GLY A 146 -6.96 11.79 5.39
CA GLY A 146 -7.95 12.87 5.46
C GLY A 146 -9.35 12.43 5.01
N LEU A 147 -9.43 11.67 3.93
CA LEU A 147 -10.71 11.15 3.42
C LEU A 147 -11.33 10.09 4.32
N ARG A 148 -10.52 9.32 5.07
CA ARG A 148 -11.04 8.42 6.11
C ARG A 148 -11.79 9.13 7.22
N LEU A 149 -11.52 10.43 7.46
CA LEU A 149 -12.26 11.23 8.43
C LEU A 149 -13.56 11.76 7.84
N VAL A 150 -13.48 12.33 6.65
CA VAL A 150 -14.59 13.02 6.00
C VAL A 150 -15.54 12.04 5.31
N GLY A 151 -15.00 10.98 4.72
CA GLY A 151 -15.76 10.02 3.92
C GLY A 151 -16.93 9.39 4.66
N PRO A 152 -16.76 8.78 5.84
CA PRO A 152 -17.86 8.18 6.57
C PRO A 152 -18.98 9.16 6.92
N LEU A 153 -18.64 10.42 7.26
CA LEU A 153 -19.62 11.46 7.52
C LEU A 153 -20.44 11.78 6.27
N LEU A 154 -19.76 11.92 5.13
CA LEU A 154 -20.38 12.13 3.83
C LEU A 154 -21.29 10.94 3.45
N GLY A 155 -20.80 9.72 3.67
CA GLY A 155 -21.54 8.49 3.39
C GLY A 155 -22.83 8.39 4.19
N VAL A 156 -22.75 8.62 5.50
CA VAL A 156 -23.93 8.64 6.37
C VAL A 156 -24.91 9.75 5.97
N ALA A 157 -24.41 10.95 5.63
CA ALA A 157 -25.25 12.06 5.20
C ALA A 157 -25.98 11.76 3.87
N ILE A 158 -25.28 11.24 2.86
CA ILE A 158 -25.87 10.85 1.58
C ILE A 158 -26.88 9.71 1.80
N HIS A 159 -26.52 8.69 2.59
CA HIS A 159 -27.43 7.58 2.88
C HIS A 159 -28.71 8.03 3.61
N ALA A 160 -28.57 8.93 4.58
CA ALA A 160 -29.72 9.45 5.34
C ALA A 160 -30.64 10.33 4.50
N ALA A 161 -30.07 11.15 3.59
CA ALA A 161 -30.86 12.08 2.76
C ALA A 161 -31.47 11.43 1.52
N PHE A 162 -30.75 10.49 0.88
CA PHE A 162 -31.10 9.98 -0.46
C PHE A 162 -31.13 8.45 -0.56
N GLY A 163 -30.84 7.74 0.55
CA GLY A 163 -30.83 6.29 0.60
C GLY A 163 -29.56 5.64 0.04
N ILE A 164 -29.52 4.29 0.11
CA ILE A 164 -28.35 3.48 -0.28
C ILE A 164 -28.05 3.59 -1.79
N GLY A 165 -29.07 3.67 -2.63
CA GLY A 165 -28.91 3.74 -4.08
C GLY A 165 -28.13 4.97 -4.52
N ALA A 166 -28.38 6.14 -3.93
CA ALA A 166 -27.64 7.37 -4.22
C ALA A 166 -26.16 7.28 -3.79
N LEU A 167 -25.90 6.66 -2.65
CA LEU A 167 -24.53 6.47 -2.17
C LEU A 167 -23.75 5.49 -3.05
N VAL A 168 -24.36 4.37 -3.46
CA VAL A 168 -23.77 3.43 -4.41
C VAL A 168 -23.49 4.10 -5.74
N LEU A 169 -24.46 4.86 -6.27
CA LEU A 169 -24.27 5.61 -7.53
C LEU A 169 -23.16 6.63 -7.42
N PHE A 170 -23.07 7.34 -6.29
CA PHE A 170 -21.96 8.26 -6.01
C PHE A 170 -20.61 7.56 -6.14
N ASP A 171 -20.43 6.42 -5.50
CA ASP A 171 -19.15 5.68 -5.53
C ASP A 171 -18.87 5.06 -6.92
N VAL A 172 -19.90 4.52 -7.60
CA VAL A 172 -19.78 4.07 -9.00
C VAL A 172 -19.27 5.20 -9.89
N VAL A 173 -19.79 6.41 -9.76
CA VAL A 173 -19.33 7.58 -10.51
C VAL A 173 -17.88 7.90 -10.19
N THR A 174 -17.46 7.81 -8.93
CA THR A 174 -16.04 8.04 -8.56
C THR A 174 -15.11 7.02 -9.21
N PHE A 175 -15.50 5.74 -9.29
CA PHE A 175 -14.75 4.71 -10.01
C PHE A 175 -14.71 4.96 -11.53
N LEU A 176 -15.80 5.41 -12.12
CA LEU A 176 -15.83 5.77 -13.56
C LEU A 176 -14.91 6.95 -13.85
N VAL A 177 -14.87 7.97 -12.99
CA VAL A 177 -13.94 9.09 -13.10
C VAL A 177 -12.50 8.60 -13.01
N ALA A 178 -12.17 7.74 -12.03
CA ALA A 178 -10.85 7.17 -11.89
C ALA A 178 -10.46 6.33 -13.13
N ALA A 179 -11.38 5.49 -13.64
CA ALA A 179 -11.16 4.71 -14.85
C ALA A 179 -10.88 5.61 -16.07
N ALA A 180 -11.65 6.69 -16.26
CA ALA A 180 -11.45 7.67 -17.31
C ALA A 180 -10.08 8.37 -17.20
N VAL A 181 -9.68 8.75 -15.98
CA VAL A 181 -8.36 9.34 -15.71
C VAL A 181 -7.24 8.37 -16.06
N PHE A 182 -7.32 7.11 -15.65
CA PHE A 182 -6.31 6.10 -15.99
C PHE A 182 -6.30 5.82 -17.51
N ALA A 183 -7.46 5.80 -18.15
CA ALA A 183 -7.58 5.64 -19.60
C ALA A 183 -7.01 6.83 -20.39
N ALA A 184 -7.03 8.04 -19.85
CA ALA A 184 -6.45 9.23 -20.47
C ALA A 184 -4.93 9.32 -20.33
N LEU A 185 -4.29 8.50 -19.48
CA LEU A 185 -2.83 8.51 -19.36
C LEU A 185 -2.19 8.05 -20.68
N PRO A 186 -1.17 8.76 -21.20
CA PRO A 186 -0.46 8.33 -22.40
C PRO A 186 0.17 6.96 -22.16
N VAL A 187 0.05 6.07 -23.14
CA VAL A 187 0.73 4.77 -23.14
C VAL A 187 2.23 5.06 -23.22
N THR A 188 2.88 5.11 -22.07
CA THR A 188 4.33 5.02 -22.07
C THR A 188 4.63 3.59 -22.46
N ALA A 189 5.15 3.36 -23.68
CA ALA A 189 5.63 2.05 -24.06
C ALA A 189 6.50 1.55 -22.91
N ALA A 190 6.07 0.48 -22.25
CA ALA A 190 6.88 -0.14 -21.22
C ALA A 190 8.26 -0.29 -21.83
N ALA A 191 9.28 0.31 -21.21
CA ALA A 191 10.63 0.12 -21.65
C ALA A 191 10.82 -1.40 -21.69
N ARG A 192 10.82 -1.97 -22.89
CA ARG A 192 11.22 -3.37 -23.08
C ARG A 192 12.53 -3.49 -22.30
N PRO A 193 12.69 -4.50 -21.43
CA PRO A 193 13.98 -4.73 -20.82
C PRO A 193 14.99 -4.67 -21.96
N ALA A 194 15.93 -3.74 -21.92
CA ALA A 194 16.97 -3.63 -22.91
C ALA A 194 17.61 -5.03 -23.01
N ALA A 195 17.31 -5.72 -24.08
CA ALA A 195 18.00 -6.96 -24.42
C ALA A 195 19.48 -6.61 -24.40
N GLY A 196 20.24 -7.30 -23.54
CA GLY A 196 21.60 -7.05 -23.13
C GLY A 196 22.40 -6.22 -24.12
N GLY A 197 22.85 -5.05 -23.67
CA GLY A 197 23.81 -4.24 -24.38
C GLY A 197 25.08 -5.07 -24.63
N ALA A 198 25.25 -5.49 -25.85
CA ALA A 198 26.52 -6.00 -26.32
C ALA A 198 27.57 -4.93 -26.03
N HIS A 199 28.60 -5.30 -25.31
CA HIS A 199 29.80 -4.48 -25.14
C HIS A 199 30.37 -4.14 -26.54
N GLY A 200 30.03 -2.98 -27.03
CA GLY A 200 30.69 -2.32 -28.14
C GLY A 200 31.99 -1.71 -27.61
N GLY A 201 33.11 -2.45 -27.74
CA GLY A 201 34.42 -1.91 -27.46
C GLY A 201 34.70 -0.68 -28.32
N ALA A 202 34.88 0.45 -27.66
CA ALA A 202 35.39 1.67 -28.29
C ALA A 202 36.82 1.40 -28.73
N ARG A 203 37.02 1.14 -30.02
CA ARG A 203 38.34 1.25 -30.66
C ARG A 203 38.54 2.68 -31.10
N GLY A 204 39.32 3.42 -30.33
CA GLY A 204 39.89 4.70 -30.71
C GLY A 204 40.81 4.52 -31.92
N GLY A 205 40.45 5.17 -33.02
CA GLY A 205 41.31 5.27 -34.18
C GLY A 205 42.39 6.34 -33.97
N VAL A 206 43.62 5.95 -33.83
CA VAL A 206 44.79 6.82 -33.93
C VAL A 206 45.25 6.78 -35.40
N ARG A 207 45.20 7.91 -36.10
CA ARG A 207 45.85 8.13 -37.38
C ARG A 207 47.35 8.23 -37.16
N GLY A 208 48.11 7.39 -37.82
CA GLY A 208 49.54 7.57 -37.99
C GLY A 208 50.00 6.81 -39.22
N GLY A 209 50.41 7.53 -40.25
CA GLY A 209 50.90 6.98 -41.49
C GLY A 209 52.35 6.56 -41.38
N ALA A 210 52.78 5.57 -42.16
CA ALA A 210 54.03 5.59 -42.98
C ALA A 210 54.24 4.23 -43.68
N ARG A 211 54.51 4.35 -44.91
CA ARG A 211 55.16 3.55 -45.92
C ARG A 211 55.97 2.33 -45.48
N GLY A 212 55.86 1.26 -46.28
CA GLY A 212 56.90 0.22 -46.38
C GLY A 212 56.30 -1.09 -46.92
N GLY A 213 56.56 -1.40 -48.16
CA GLY A 213 56.19 -2.64 -48.81
C GLY A 213 57.03 -3.82 -48.33
N VAL A 214 56.58 -5.02 -48.61
CA VAL A 214 57.37 -6.15 -49.19
C VAL A 214 56.38 -7.30 -49.47
N ARG A 215 56.66 -7.96 -50.62
CA ARG A 215 56.00 -9.13 -51.19
C ARG A 215 56.13 -10.37 -50.29
N GLY A 216 55.10 -11.21 -50.31
CA GLY A 216 55.18 -12.57 -49.81
C GLY A 216 53.86 -13.32 -49.94
N GLY A 217 53.68 -14.06 -51.05
CA GLY A 217 52.52 -14.89 -51.27
C GLY A 217 52.58 -16.19 -50.45
N VAL A 218 51.44 -16.58 -49.86
CA VAL A 218 51.19 -18.01 -49.53
C VAL A 218 49.70 -18.24 -49.77
N ARG A 219 49.44 -19.23 -50.60
CA ARG A 219 48.13 -19.82 -50.86
C ARG A 219 47.64 -20.56 -49.58
N GLY A 220 46.47 -20.19 -49.08
CA GLY A 220 45.78 -20.87 -47.96
C GLY A 220 44.29 -21.03 -48.26
N ARG A 221 43.96 -22.22 -48.48
CA ARG A 221 42.73 -22.97 -48.67
C ARG A 221 41.54 -22.40 -47.83
N ALA A 222 40.39 -22.15 -48.48
CA ALA A 222 39.11 -21.89 -47.83
C ALA A 222 38.53 -23.16 -47.22
N PRO A 223 37.99 -23.12 -46.01
CA PRO A 223 37.04 -24.11 -45.51
C PRO A 223 35.62 -23.58 -45.44
N GLY A 224 34.73 -24.31 -46.05
CA GLY A 224 33.38 -24.64 -45.68
C GLY A 224 32.44 -23.54 -45.21
N GLY A 225 31.44 -23.19 -46.07
CA GLY A 225 30.30 -22.43 -45.67
C GLY A 225 29.53 -23.06 -44.50
N VAL A 226 29.30 -22.26 -43.48
CA VAL A 226 28.37 -22.62 -42.40
C VAL A 226 26.96 -22.20 -42.87
N PRO A 227 25.96 -23.12 -42.84
CA PRO A 227 24.60 -22.77 -43.23
C PRO A 227 24.04 -21.70 -42.26
N GLY A 228 23.49 -20.65 -42.86
CA GLY A 228 22.81 -19.58 -42.11
C GLY A 228 21.71 -20.14 -41.19
N ARG A 229 21.93 -20.04 -39.89
CA ARG A 229 20.84 -20.17 -38.94
C ARG A 229 19.90 -19.02 -39.15
N GLY A 230 18.71 -19.31 -39.64
CA GLY A 230 17.57 -18.38 -39.64
C GLY A 230 17.30 -17.81 -38.24
N PRO A 231 16.52 -16.73 -38.14
CA PRO A 231 16.24 -16.11 -36.84
C PRO A 231 15.65 -17.16 -35.90
N GLY A 232 16.55 -17.69 -35.04
CA GLY A 232 16.14 -18.66 -34.04
C GLY A 232 15.08 -18.05 -33.15
N THR A 233 13.92 -18.62 -33.15
CA THR A 233 12.93 -18.46 -32.07
C THR A 233 13.66 -18.79 -30.79
N GLY A 234 14.18 -17.74 -30.12
CA GLY A 234 14.76 -17.90 -28.79
C GLY A 234 13.76 -18.64 -27.91
N PRO A 235 14.20 -19.47 -26.98
CA PRO A 235 13.29 -20.23 -26.16
C PRO A 235 12.29 -19.27 -25.53
N VAL A 236 11.01 -19.40 -25.88
CA VAL A 236 9.90 -18.75 -25.19
C VAL A 236 10.16 -19.02 -23.72
N ALA A 237 10.44 -17.97 -22.96
CA ALA A 237 10.77 -18.08 -21.54
C ALA A 237 9.67 -18.94 -20.93
N ARG A 238 10.00 -20.18 -20.56
CA ARG A 238 9.05 -21.11 -19.94
C ARG A 238 8.42 -20.37 -18.79
N ALA A 239 7.10 -20.23 -18.83
CA ALA A 239 6.34 -19.61 -17.75
C ALA A 239 6.75 -20.32 -16.46
N ARG A 240 7.42 -19.58 -15.55
CA ARG A 240 7.78 -20.16 -14.26
C ARG A 240 6.50 -20.59 -13.54
N PRO A 241 6.50 -21.71 -12.82
CA PRO A 241 5.32 -22.17 -12.11
C PRO A 241 4.83 -21.08 -11.16
N VAL A 242 3.52 -20.89 -11.11
CA VAL A 242 2.83 -19.86 -10.29
C VAL A 242 3.38 -19.82 -8.85
N ARG A 243 3.72 -20.96 -8.29
CA ARG A 243 4.31 -21.13 -6.97
C ARG A 243 5.68 -20.42 -6.83
N GLU A 244 6.55 -20.52 -7.83
CA GLU A 244 7.86 -19.86 -7.77
C GLU A 244 7.74 -18.35 -7.92
N GLU A 245 6.83 -17.90 -8.75
CA GLU A 245 6.55 -16.48 -8.93
C GLU A 245 5.89 -15.87 -7.69
N PHE A 246 4.99 -16.61 -7.03
CA PHE A 246 4.35 -16.22 -5.78
C PHE A 246 5.37 -15.92 -4.68
N TRP A 247 6.36 -16.79 -4.50
CA TRP A 247 7.38 -16.59 -3.47
C TRP A 247 8.48 -15.62 -3.86
N ALA A 248 8.51 -15.12 -5.12
CA ALA A 248 9.56 -14.22 -5.57
C ALA A 248 9.56 -12.89 -4.79
N GLY A 249 8.38 -12.33 -4.49
CA GLY A 249 8.24 -11.12 -3.68
C GLY A 249 8.72 -11.34 -2.25
N ALA A 250 8.29 -12.42 -1.61
CA ALA A 250 8.70 -12.76 -0.24
C ALA A 250 10.22 -13.06 -0.16
N ARG A 251 10.77 -13.77 -1.14
CA ARG A 251 12.23 -14.00 -1.22
C ARG A 251 13.00 -12.70 -1.40
N HIS A 252 12.55 -11.81 -2.26
CA HIS A 252 13.20 -10.51 -2.43
C HIS A 252 13.13 -9.68 -1.15
N LEU A 253 11.98 -9.67 -0.48
CA LEU A 253 11.77 -9.01 0.81
C LEU A 253 12.71 -9.54 1.90
N SER A 254 12.94 -10.85 1.94
CA SER A 254 13.82 -11.49 2.92
C SER A 254 15.30 -11.41 2.56
N ALA A 255 15.65 -11.31 1.27
CA ALA A 255 17.03 -11.27 0.79
C ALA A 255 17.69 -9.89 0.94
N ASP A 256 16.95 -8.79 0.78
CA ASP A 256 17.46 -7.43 0.95
C ASP A 256 17.41 -7.03 2.43
N PRO A 257 18.56 -6.79 3.10
CA PRO A 257 18.60 -6.52 4.54
C PRO A 257 17.79 -5.30 4.97
N PRO A 258 17.76 -4.15 4.28
CA PRO A 258 16.88 -3.02 4.58
C PRO A 258 15.41 -3.35 4.46
N LEU A 259 14.98 -4.05 3.40
CA LEU A 259 13.59 -4.47 3.22
C LEU A 259 13.16 -5.46 4.31
N ARG A 260 14.01 -6.44 4.63
CA ARG A 260 13.72 -7.42 5.68
C ARG A 260 13.55 -6.78 7.05
N ARG A 261 14.40 -5.81 7.41
CA ARG A 261 14.30 -5.08 8.69
C ARG A 261 13.03 -4.24 8.73
N ALA A 262 12.75 -3.49 7.68
CA ALA A 262 11.53 -2.71 7.56
C ALA A 262 10.29 -3.61 7.67
N ALA A 263 10.25 -4.70 6.91
CA ALA A 263 9.14 -5.64 6.92
C ALA A 263 8.93 -6.27 8.31
N GLY A 264 9.99 -6.75 8.96
CA GLY A 264 9.89 -7.34 10.30
C GLY A 264 9.35 -6.36 11.34
N ALA A 265 9.86 -5.12 11.37
CA ALA A 265 9.41 -4.11 12.31
C ALA A 265 7.97 -3.65 12.04
N SER A 266 7.62 -3.42 10.77
CA SER A 266 6.27 -3.02 10.39
C SER A 266 5.25 -4.16 10.60
N CYS A 267 5.58 -5.40 10.25
CA CYS A 267 4.69 -6.55 10.51
C CYS A 267 4.42 -6.72 12.01
N LEU A 268 5.44 -6.59 12.85
CA LEU A 268 5.26 -6.66 14.31
C LEU A 268 4.37 -5.51 14.81
N MET A 269 4.56 -4.30 14.30
CA MET A 269 3.69 -3.15 14.61
C MET A 269 2.24 -3.44 14.20
N PHE A 270 1.97 -3.91 12.96
CA PHE A 270 0.62 -4.19 12.50
C PHE A 270 -0.01 -5.38 13.22
N THR A 271 0.79 -6.41 13.56
CA THR A 271 0.34 -7.50 14.41
C THR A 271 -0.20 -6.97 15.72
N LEU A 272 0.52 -6.10 16.40
CA LEU A 272 0.12 -5.54 17.68
C LEU A 272 -0.96 -4.46 17.56
N ALA A 273 -1.01 -3.75 16.42
CA ALA A 273 -2.03 -2.76 16.12
C ALA A 273 -3.45 -3.35 16.11
N GLY A 274 -3.61 -4.63 15.71
CA GLY A 274 -4.90 -5.30 15.81
C GLY A 274 -5.45 -5.33 17.25
N ALA A 275 -4.61 -5.59 18.22
CA ALA A 275 -5.02 -5.59 19.63
C ALA A 275 -5.36 -4.18 20.14
N THR A 276 -4.73 -3.11 19.61
CA THR A 276 -4.99 -1.74 20.03
C THR A 276 -6.39 -1.25 19.65
N GLU A 277 -7.02 -1.83 18.63
CA GLU A 277 -8.42 -1.54 18.27
C GLU A 277 -9.41 -1.91 19.38
N SER A 278 -9.14 -2.99 20.13
CA SER A 278 -9.94 -3.36 21.29
C SER A 278 -9.53 -2.57 22.55
N LEU A 279 -8.22 -2.32 22.71
CA LEU A 279 -7.69 -1.60 23.87
C LEU A 279 -8.17 -0.16 23.95
N ILE A 280 -8.38 0.53 22.82
CA ILE A 280 -8.85 1.92 22.84
C ILE A 280 -10.25 2.05 23.44
N PHE A 281 -11.14 1.08 23.21
CA PHE A 281 -12.46 1.05 23.85
C PHE A 281 -12.33 0.90 25.37
N ALA A 282 -11.45 0.00 25.85
CA ALA A 282 -11.17 -0.15 27.28
C ALA A 282 -10.60 1.14 27.90
N VAL A 283 -9.71 1.85 27.20
CA VAL A 283 -9.18 3.15 27.64
C VAL A 283 -10.30 4.19 27.76
N ILE A 284 -11.20 4.26 26.79
CA ILE A 284 -12.29 5.24 26.77
C ILE A 284 -13.30 4.93 27.88
N GLU A 285 -13.72 3.68 28.02
CA GLU A 285 -14.76 3.28 28.94
C GLU A 285 -14.24 3.17 30.38
N HIS A 286 -13.18 2.39 30.61
CA HIS A 286 -12.66 2.13 31.96
C HIS A 286 -11.61 3.17 32.41
N GLY A 287 -10.88 3.78 31.46
CA GLY A 287 -9.85 4.78 31.77
C GLY A 287 -10.42 6.18 31.91
N LEU A 288 -11.18 6.64 30.92
CA LEU A 288 -11.71 8.02 30.87
C LEU A 288 -13.14 8.13 31.42
N GLY A 289 -13.87 7.01 31.63
CA GLY A 289 -15.29 7.03 32.00
C GLY A 289 -16.18 7.69 30.95
N ARG A 290 -15.78 7.65 29.68
CA ARG A 290 -16.50 8.25 28.55
C ARG A 290 -17.26 7.18 27.77
N SER A 291 -18.32 7.64 27.09
CA SER A 291 -19.10 6.77 26.22
C SER A 291 -18.32 6.38 24.94
N PRO A 292 -18.67 5.27 24.28
CA PRO A 292 -18.00 4.77 23.08
C PRO A 292 -17.96 5.80 21.93
N GLU A 293 -18.87 6.78 21.90
CA GLU A 293 -18.92 7.84 20.89
C GLU A 293 -17.68 8.73 20.92
N PHE A 294 -16.96 8.77 22.06
CA PHE A 294 -15.68 9.48 22.17
C PHE A 294 -14.62 8.98 21.17
N THR A 295 -14.79 7.75 20.65
CA THR A 295 -13.95 7.21 19.56
C THR A 295 -13.98 8.08 18.31
N ALA A 296 -15.05 8.81 18.05
CA ALA A 296 -15.11 9.75 16.93
C ALA A 296 -14.08 10.87 17.09
N LEU A 297 -13.94 11.43 18.32
CA LEU A 297 -12.98 12.48 18.60
C LEU A 297 -11.54 11.96 18.53
N THR A 298 -11.27 10.76 19.04
CA THR A 298 -9.96 10.11 18.92
C THR A 298 -9.58 9.87 17.46
N SER A 299 -10.54 9.49 16.61
CA SER A 299 -10.33 9.30 15.17
C SER A 299 -9.98 10.61 14.47
N VAL A 300 -10.63 11.72 14.84
CA VAL A 300 -10.29 13.06 14.33
C VAL A 300 -8.86 13.45 14.72
N ALA A 301 -8.48 13.26 15.98
CA ALA A 301 -7.13 13.53 16.45
C ALA A 301 -6.09 12.71 15.69
N MET A 302 -6.34 11.40 15.50
CA MET A 302 -5.49 10.50 14.72
C MET A 302 -5.33 10.98 13.27
N GLY A 303 -6.41 11.41 12.63
CA GLY A 303 -6.38 11.91 11.26
C GLY A 303 -5.60 13.21 11.10
N LEU A 304 -5.73 14.14 12.04
CA LEU A 304 -4.93 15.38 12.06
C LEU A 304 -3.43 15.05 12.17
N GLY A 305 -3.08 14.12 13.05
CA GLY A 305 -1.72 13.60 13.16
C GLY A 305 -1.23 12.94 11.88
N ALA A 306 -2.07 12.14 11.24
CA ALA A 306 -1.75 11.47 9.98
C ALA A 306 -1.43 12.46 8.86
N ILE A 307 -2.18 13.56 8.75
CA ILE A 307 -1.91 14.64 7.81
C ILE A 307 -0.54 15.27 8.11
N ALA A 308 -0.27 15.59 9.38
CA ALA A 308 1.03 16.17 9.78
C ALA A 308 2.20 15.22 9.46
N GLY A 309 2.05 13.91 9.71
CA GLY A 309 3.03 12.89 9.39
C GLY A 309 3.29 12.75 7.89
N GLY A 310 2.22 12.76 7.08
CA GLY A 310 2.30 12.70 5.63
C GLY A 310 3.01 13.89 4.99
N LEU A 311 2.82 15.09 5.55
CA LEU A 311 3.48 16.33 5.09
C LEU A 311 4.96 16.38 5.47
N ARG A 312 5.32 15.91 6.67
CA ARG A 312 6.72 15.96 7.18
C ARG A 312 7.56 14.74 6.80
N GLY A 313 6.92 13.59 6.59
CA GLY A 313 7.58 12.33 6.25
C GLY A 313 8.56 12.43 5.08
N PRO A 314 8.17 12.97 3.91
CA PRO A 314 9.05 13.10 2.74
C PRO A 314 10.30 13.96 3.01
N ALA A 315 10.15 15.05 3.74
CA ALA A 315 11.29 15.92 4.09
C ALA A 315 12.26 15.21 5.05
N LEU A 316 11.74 14.43 6.00
CA LEU A 316 12.56 13.65 6.93
C LEU A 316 13.26 12.50 6.22
N MET A 317 12.58 11.83 5.26
CA MET A 317 13.21 10.79 4.43
C MET A 317 14.37 11.32 3.59
N ALA A 318 14.22 12.52 3.02
CA ALA A 318 15.29 13.15 2.25
C ALA A 318 16.55 13.43 3.09
N ARG A 319 16.39 13.67 4.41
CA ARG A 319 17.49 13.98 5.34
C ARG A 319 18.09 12.75 6.02
N ARG A 320 17.27 11.75 6.36
CA ARG A 320 17.66 10.64 7.24
C ARG A 320 17.49 9.26 6.60
N GLY A 321 16.88 9.19 5.41
CA GLY A 321 16.58 7.95 4.71
C GLY A 321 15.27 7.27 5.16
N GLU A 322 14.79 6.33 4.37
CA GLU A 322 13.50 5.67 4.54
C GLU A 322 13.46 4.80 5.80
N LEU A 323 14.51 4.01 6.05
CA LEU A 323 14.55 3.09 7.19
C LEU A 323 14.50 3.83 8.53
N PHE A 324 15.13 5.01 8.60
CA PHE A 324 15.01 5.87 9.78
C PHE A 324 13.58 6.33 10.00
N VAL A 325 12.88 6.76 8.94
CA VAL A 325 11.50 7.27 9.06
C VAL A 325 10.53 6.14 9.42
N ILE A 326 10.75 4.93 8.89
CA ILE A 326 9.99 3.74 9.30
C ILE A 326 10.17 3.51 10.80
N GLY A 327 11.41 3.40 11.27
CA GLY A 327 11.68 3.18 12.70
C GLY A 327 11.15 4.28 13.60
N ALA A 328 11.31 5.55 13.22
CA ALA A 328 10.78 6.68 13.96
C ALA A 328 9.24 6.68 14.01
N GLY A 329 8.56 6.36 12.90
CA GLY A 329 7.11 6.22 12.84
C GLY A 329 6.59 5.13 13.76
N ILE A 330 7.26 3.97 13.79
CA ILE A 330 6.92 2.84 14.68
C ILE A 330 7.14 3.24 16.16
N VAL A 331 8.24 3.91 16.48
CA VAL A 331 8.49 4.41 17.86
C VAL A 331 7.42 5.42 18.28
N LEU A 332 7.07 6.37 17.43
CA LEU A 332 5.99 7.34 17.71
C LEU A 332 4.66 6.63 18.01
N TYR A 333 4.33 5.60 17.23
CA TYR A 333 3.13 4.80 17.46
C TYR A 333 3.19 4.04 18.80
N GLY A 334 4.33 3.42 19.13
CA GLY A 334 4.52 2.74 20.41
C GLY A 334 4.46 3.68 21.62
N VAL A 335 5.07 4.87 21.53
CA VAL A 335 5.01 5.90 22.58
C VAL A 335 3.57 6.39 22.78
N ALA A 336 2.82 6.55 21.70
CA ALA A 336 1.40 6.91 21.78
C ALA A 336 0.59 5.85 22.56
N ILE A 337 0.79 4.56 22.26
CA ILE A 337 0.12 3.46 23.00
C ILE A 337 0.48 3.51 24.50
N LEU A 338 1.76 3.71 24.83
CA LEU A 338 2.19 3.84 26.24
C LEU A 338 1.53 5.00 26.95
N SER A 339 1.30 6.11 26.24
CA SER A 339 0.66 7.31 26.80
C SER A 339 -0.81 7.09 27.17
N TRP A 340 -1.50 6.10 26.57
CA TRP A 340 -2.90 5.77 26.89
C TRP A 340 -3.09 5.18 28.30
N VAL A 341 -2.01 4.80 28.97
CA VAL A 341 -2.06 4.38 30.38
C VAL A 341 -2.47 5.52 31.30
N VAL A 342 -2.19 6.80 30.89
CA VAL A 342 -2.58 7.97 31.64
C VAL A 342 -4.04 8.32 31.37
N PRO A 343 -4.94 8.27 32.36
CA PRO A 343 -6.37 8.47 32.17
C PRO A 343 -6.72 9.98 32.09
N ALA A 344 -6.21 10.65 31.06
CA ALA A 344 -6.49 12.07 30.79
C ALA A 344 -6.86 12.27 29.33
N GLU A 345 -8.00 12.88 29.07
CA GLU A 345 -8.53 13.09 27.71
C GLU A 345 -7.53 13.78 26.78
N THR A 346 -6.91 14.84 27.26
CA THR A 346 -5.91 15.61 26.51
C THR A 346 -4.71 14.75 26.13
N VAL A 347 -4.26 13.86 27.02
CA VAL A 347 -3.14 12.95 26.76
C VAL A 347 -3.55 11.91 25.71
N VAL A 348 -4.73 11.32 25.83
CA VAL A 348 -5.23 10.34 24.87
C VAL A 348 -5.42 10.96 23.49
N LEU A 349 -5.99 12.15 23.38
CA LEU A 349 -6.15 12.86 22.09
C LEU A 349 -4.81 13.25 21.47
N ALA A 350 -3.87 13.78 22.26
CA ALA A 350 -2.52 14.09 21.80
C ALA A 350 -1.78 12.82 21.33
N ALA A 351 -1.88 11.74 22.09
CA ALA A 351 -1.31 10.45 21.75
C ALA A 351 -1.91 9.86 20.46
N MET A 352 -3.23 10.02 20.24
CA MET A 352 -3.87 9.63 18.98
C MET A 352 -3.32 10.42 17.79
N ALA A 353 -3.10 11.71 17.93
CA ALA A 353 -2.45 12.51 16.89
C ALA A 353 -1.01 12.02 16.61
N VAL A 354 -0.24 11.69 17.66
CA VAL A 354 1.11 11.12 17.52
C VAL A 354 1.05 9.75 16.84
N ALA A 355 0.11 8.89 17.19
CA ALA A 355 -0.11 7.58 16.56
C ALA A 355 -0.41 7.73 15.06
N GLY A 356 -1.31 8.63 14.70
CA GLY A 356 -1.64 8.91 13.30
C GLY A 356 -0.44 9.40 12.49
N ALA A 357 0.36 10.30 13.06
CA ALA A 357 1.60 10.77 12.45
C ALA A 357 2.59 9.63 12.25
N GLY A 358 2.81 8.78 13.26
CA GLY A 358 3.71 7.63 13.22
C GLY A 358 3.31 6.61 12.15
N LEU A 359 2.04 6.20 12.11
CA LEU A 359 1.50 5.28 11.11
C LEU A 359 1.65 5.80 9.69
N THR A 360 1.37 7.08 9.45
CA THR A 360 1.49 7.67 8.12
C THR A 360 2.94 7.81 7.69
N MET A 361 3.84 8.21 8.58
CA MET A 361 5.27 8.27 8.31
C MET A 361 5.84 6.89 7.96
N GLU A 362 5.47 5.85 8.71
CA GLU A 362 5.84 4.47 8.43
C GLU A 362 5.35 4.06 7.03
N GLY A 363 4.05 4.20 6.74
CA GLY A 363 3.45 3.78 5.49
C GLY A 363 4.06 4.46 4.26
N VAL A 364 4.29 5.79 4.32
CA VAL A 364 4.93 6.57 3.25
C VAL A 364 6.36 6.09 3.02
N ALA A 365 7.14 5.94 4.10
CA ALA A 365 8.55 5.54 4.00
C ALA A 365 8.69 4.09 3.53
N ARG A 366 7.85 3.18 3.99
CA ARG A 366 7.80 1.79 3.56
C ARG A 366 7.47 1.66 2.07
N ALA A 367 6.43 2.34 1.60
CA ALA A 367 6.07 2.32 0.19
C ALA A 367 7.24 2.84 -0.68
N THR A 368 7.90 3.91 -0.25
CA THR A 368 9.04 4.50 -0.95
C THR A 368 10.25 3.56 -0.94
N LEU A 369 10.55 2.91 0.20
CA LEU A 369 11.65 1.94 0.31
C LEU A 369 11.43 0.75 -0.63
N VAL A 370 10.23 0.18 -0.66
CA VAL A 370 9.87 -0.92 -1.57
C VAL A 370 10.05 -0.48 -3.03
N GLN A 371 9.57 0.71 -3.39
CA GLN A 371 9.69 1.22 -4.76
C GLN A 371 11.14 1.47 -5.18
N ARG A 372 12.00 1.93 -4.28
CA ARG A 372 13.41 2.21 -4.58
C ARG A 372 14.26 0.94 -4.63
N ARG A 373 14.01 -0.01 -3.74
CA ARG A 373 14.83 -1.23 -3.58
C ARG A 373 14.40 -2.40 -4.44
N SER A 374 13.17 -2.39 -4.96
CA SER A 374 12.67 -3.50 -5.76
C SER A 374 12.76 -3.19 -7.26
N PRO A 375 13.17 -4.15 -8.11
CA PRO A 375 13.06 -4.02 -9.55
C PRO A 375 11.62 -3.73 -9.96
N GLY A 376 11.41 -2.99 -11.06
CA GLY A 376 10.08 -2.54 -11.48
C GLY A 376 9.05 -3.67 -11.61
N HIS A 377 9.48 -4.85 -12.05
CA HIS A 377 8.64 -6.04 -12.21
C HIS A 377 8.31 -6.78 -10.89
N LEU A 378 9.01 -6.46 -9.77
CA LEU A 378 8.78 -7.08 -8.46
C LEU A 378 8.09 -6.15 -7.47
N VAL A 379 7.94 -4.84 -7.75
CA VAL A 379 7.35 -3.88 -6.80
C VAL A 379 5.95 -4.32 -6.34
N GLY A 380 5.10 -4.75 -7.27
CA GLY A 380 3.77 -5.24 -6.94
C GLY A 380 3.82 -6.47 -6.03
N ARG A 381 4.66 -7.48 -6.36
CA ARG A 381 4.81 -8.71 -5.57
C ARG A 381 5.34 -8.45 -4.17
N VAL A 382 6.32 -7.57 -4.03
CA VAL A 382 6.89 -7.20 -2.73
C VAL A 382 5.84 -6.47 -1.88
N SER A 383 5.10 -5.53 -2.47
CA SER A 383 4.04 -4.81 -1.77
C SER A 383 2.92 -5.75 -1.32
N THR A 384 2.45 -6.64 -2.20
CA THR A 384 1.39 -7.59 -1.85
C THR A 384 1.85 -8.63 -0.83
N ALA A 385 3.08 -9.12 -0.90
CA ALA A 385 3.63 -10.03 0.10
C ALA A 385 3.67 -9.36 1.50
N PHE A 386 4.04 -8.08 1.54
CA PHE A 386 4.02 -7.31 2.78
C PHE A 386 2.60 -7.12 3.32
N GLU A 387 1.67 -6.64 2.49
CA GLU A 387 0.27 -6.40 2.90
C GLU A 387 -0.43 -7.69 3.35
N SER A 388 -0.15 -8.83 2.71
CA SER A 388 -0.66 -10.13 3.16
C SER A 388 -0.15 -10.51 4.53
N LEU A 389 1.17 -10.39 4.74
CA LEU A 389 1.78 -10.75 6.02
C LEU A 389 1.23 -9.86 7.14
N ALA A 390 1.14 -8.56 6.89
CA ALA A 390 0.58 -7.60 7.84
C ALA A 390 -0.91 -7.85 8.10
N GLY A 391 -1.71 -8.10 7.06
CA GLY A 391 -3.16 -8.33 7.18
C GLY A 391 -3.50 -9.61 7.93
N VAL A 392 -2.82 -10.72 7.62
CA VAL A 392 -3.04 -12.00 8.33
C VAL A 392 -2.72 -11.86 9.82
N THR A 393 -1.56 -11.30 10.14
CA THR A 393 -1.15 -11.14 11.54
C THR A 393 -2.04 -10.14 12.29
N GLN A 394 -2.52 -9.09 11.64
CA GLN A 394 -3.45 -8.13 12.22
C GLN A 394 -4.82 -8.77 12.55
N LEU A 395 -5.36 -9.63 11.66
CA LEU A 395 -6.61 -10.36 11.93
C LEU A 395 -6.50 -11.25 13.18
N PHE A 396 -5.42 -12.03 13.30
CA PHE A 396 -5.19 -12.85 14.49
C PHE A 396 -5.04 -11.99 15.74
N SER A 397 -4.36 -10.87 15.64
CA SER A 397 -4.15 -9.96 16.77
C SER A 397 -5.44 -9.27 17.20
N LEU A 398 -6.34 -8.94 16.28
CA LEU A 398 -7.66 -8.38 16.60
C LEU A 398 -8.47 -9.36 17.46
N LEU A 399 -8.50 -10.63 17.06
CA LEU A 399 -9.19 -11.69 17.81
C LEU A 399 -8.53 -11.95 19.17
N ALA A 400 -7.19 -12.04 19.19
CA ALA A 400 -6.43 -12.23 20.42
C ALA A 400 -6.59 -11.04 21.39
N GLY A 401 -6.58 -9.82 20.86
CA GLY A 401 -6.77 -8.59 21.62
C GLY A 401 -8.13 -8.55 22.32
N ALA A 402 -9.19 -8.88 21.59
CA ALA A 402 -10.54 -8.95 22.15
C ALA A 402 -10.66 -10.00 23.28
N ALA A 403 -10.01 -11.16 23.12
CA ALA A 403 -9.98 -12.18 24.15
C ALA A 403 -9.09 -11.80 25.36
N LEU A 404 -7.94 -11.18 25.15
CA LEU A 404 -7.01 -10.80 26.19
C LEU A 404 -7.53 -9.66 27.07
N VAL A 405 -8.22 -8.67 26.50
CA VAL A 405 -8.81 -7.55 27.25
C VAL A 405 -9.86 -8.01 28.27
N SER A 406 -10.52 -9.15 28.04
CA SER A 406 -11.49 -9.70 29.00
C SER A 406 -10.87 -10.41 30.22
N VAL A 407 -9.57 -10.77 30.14
CA VAL A 407 -8.90 -11.59 31.17
C VAL A 407 -7.73 -10.85 31.84
N VAL A 408 -7.09 -9.92 31.12
CA VAL A 408 -5.90 -9.19 31.57
C VAL A 408 -6.21 -7.70 31.69
N ASP A 409 -5.67 -7.04 32.71
CA ASP A 409 -5.78 -5.59 32.85
C ASP A 409 -5.29 -4.86 31.59
N TYR A 410 -6.15 -3.99 31.04
CA TYR A 410 -5.86 -3.26 29.79
C TYR A 410 -4.59 -2.41 29.90
N ARG A 411 -4.23 -1.90 31.08
CA ARG A 411 -3.01 -1.10 31.30
C ARG A 411 -1.75 -1.93 31.13
N ALA A 412 -1.77 -3.17 31.64
CA ALA A 412 -0.66 -4.12 31.47
C ALA A 412 -0.47 -4.46 29.98
N LEU A 413 -1.58 -4.66 29.25
CA LEU A 413 -1.55 -4.89 27.80
C LEU A 413 -1.03 -3.68 27.04
N LEU A 414 -1.42 -2.45 27.39
CA LEU A 414 -0.91 -1.22 26.79
C LEU A 414 0.60 -1.10 26.97
N VAL A 415 1.11 -1.37 28.18
CA VAL A 415 2.56 -1.34 28.45
C VAL A 415 3.29 -2.40 27.63
N LEU A 416 2.81 -3.64 27.64
CA LEU A 416 3.42 -4.73 26.89
C LEU A 416 3.47 -4.42 25.37
N VAL A 417 2.33 -4.04 24.80
CA VAL A 417 2.20 -3.72 23.36
C VAL A 417 3.07 -2.51 23.01
N GLY A 418 2.96 -1.42 23.78
CA GLY A 418 3.69 -0.19 23.51
C GLY A 418 5.21 -0.37 23.60
N LEU A 419 5.72 -1.07 24.62
CA LEU A 419 7.15 -1.38 24.74
C LEU A 419 7.64 -2.26 23.59
N THR A 420 6.88 -3.29 23.23
CA THR A 420 7.24 -4.20 22.13
C THR A 420 7.32 -3.44 20.80
N VAL A 421 6.35 -2.56 20.52
CA VAL A 421 6.36 -1.70 19.33
C VAL A 421 7.54 -0.72 19.35
N CYS A 422 7.84 -0.08 20.48
CA CYS A 422 9.00 0.79 20.63
C CYS A 422 10.32 0.03 20.38
N CYS A 423 10.46 -1.18 20.91
CA CYS A 423 11.64 -2.03 20.66
C CYS A 423 11.79 -2.39 19.17
N ALA A 424 10.68 -2.73 18.49
CA ALA A 424 10.68 -3.01 17.05
C ALA A 424 11.16 -1.79 16.23
N GLY A 425 10.61 -0.61 16.53
CA GLY A 425 11.03 0.64 15.90
C GLY A 425 12.49 1.00 16.20
N GLY A 426 12.93 0.83 17.45
CA GLY A 426 14.32 1.02 17.87
C GLY A 426 15.31 0.08 17.15
N HIS A 427 14.90 -1.17 16.91
CA HIS A 427 15.69 -2.11 16.10
C HIS A 427 15.82 -1.64 14.64
N ALA A 428 14.73 -1.12 14.06
CA ALA A 428 14.77 -0.55 12.70
C ALA A 428 15.71 0.67 12.60
N LEU A 429 15.70 1.55 13.62
CA LEU A 429 16.57 2.74 13.69
C LEU A 429 18.06 2.41 13.73
N ARG A 430 18.48 1.31 14.37
CA ARG A 430 19.88 0.87 14.48
C ARG A 430 20.45 0.39 13.15
N GLY A 431 19.61 0.08 12.19
CA GLY A 431 20.02 -0.31 10.84
C GLY A 431 20.42 0.89 9.99
N ARG A 432 21.56 1.56 10.26
CA ARG A 432 22.11 2.57 9.34
C ARG A 432 22.21 1.96 7.94
N ALA A 433 21.39 2.45 7.02
CA ALA A 433 21.61 2.18 5.61
C ALA A 433 22.99 2.71 5.26
N ARG A 434 23.95 1.83 4.98
CA ARG A 434 25.16 2.22 4.26
C ARG A 434 24.64 2.82 2.96
N SER A 435 24.76 4.13 2.84
CA SER A 435 24.51 4.86 1.61
C SER A 435 25.35 4.17 0.52
N VAL A 436 24.68 3.64 -0.49
CA VAL A 436 25.34 3.27 -1.74
C VAL A 436 25.70 4.61 -2.41
N THR A 437 26.83 5.17 -1.99
CA THR A 437 27.59 6.14 -2.74
C THR A 437 28.65 5.33 -3.47
N GLY A 438 28.41 5.08 -4.73
CA GLY A 438 29.32 4.50 -5.70
C GLY A 438 28.74 4.72 -7.07
#